data_2912dfee0b1bdfe1c085bdf32f7dd360
#
_entry.id   2912dfee0b1bdfe1c085bdf32f7dd360
#
_cell.length_a   1.000
_cell.length_b   1.000
_cell.length_c   1.000
_cell.angle_alpha   90.00
_cell.angle_beta   90.00
_cell.angle_gamma   90.00
#
_symmetry.space_group_name_H-M   'P 1'
#
loop_
_entity.id
_entity.type
_entity.pdbx_description
1 polymer ?
#
loop_
_entity_poly.entity_id
_entity_poly.type
_entity_poly.pdbx_seq_one_letter_code
_entity_poly.pdbx_strand_id
1 'polypeptide(L)'
;MRARDVVRCDFGTPSRGEPGFVRPAVVVTSDAVLEFRQPAIVVVPCATTRRGWLSEVDIAGFGVAQAHLPTTISVDRVVDTSGTNVGPVALQQIREFVADLIEL
;
A
#
# COMPACT_ATOMS: atom_id res chain seq x y z
N MET A 1 -9.05 -10.70 1.32
CA MET A 1 -8.07 -9.67 0.93
C MET A 1 -7.16 -10.24 -0.12
N ARG A 2 -6.92 -9.49 -1.16
CA ARG A 2 -6.10 -9.90 -2.31
C ARG A 2 -5.12 -8.79 -2.66
N ALA A 3 -4.05 -9.15 -3.38
CA ALA A 3 -3.17 -8.16 -3.99
C ALA A 3 -4.00 -7.18 -4.82
N ARG A 4 -3.60 -5.93 -4.86
CA ARG A 4 -4.27 -4.79 -5.49
C ARG A 4 -5.45 -4.23 -4.71
N ASP A 5 -5.96 -4.91 -3.70
CA ASP A 5 -7.06 -4.35 -2.91
C ASP A 5 -6.62 -3.04 -2.24
N VAL A 6 -7.53 -2.08 -2.21
CA VAL A 6 -7.38 -0.87 -1.40
C VAL A 6 -8.10 -1.13 -0.08
N VAL A 7 -7.34 -1.09 1.00
CA VAL A 7 -7.86 -1.33 2.35
C VAL A 7 -7.58 -0.11 3.22
N ARG A 8 -8.33 0.06 4.29
CA ARG A 8 -8.00 1.07 5.30
C ARG A 8 -7.18 0.43 6.39
N CYS A 9 -6.02 1.00 6.64
CA CYS A 9 -5.08 0.49 7.64
C CYS A 9 -4.85 1.52 8.73
N ASP A 10 -4.72 1.03 9.96
CA ASP A 10 -4.29 1.85 11.09
C ASP A 10 -2.77 1.71 11.21
N PHE A 11 -2.06 2.76 10.82
CA PHE A 11 -0.60 2.82 10.92
C PHE A 11 -0.12 3.30 12.28
N GLY A 12 -1.04 3.68 13.16
CA GLY A 12 -0.69 4.19 14.49
C GLY A 12 -0.14 5.61 14.45
N THR A 13 0.51 6.02 15.54
CA THR A 13 1.14 7.32 15.64
C THR A 13 2.48 7.28 14.92
N PRO A 14 2.69 8.11 13.88
CA PRO A 14 3.91 8.02 13.07
C PRO A 14 5.09 8.67 13.75
N SER A 15 6.28 8.10 13.51
CA SER A 15 7.53 8.81 13.63
C SER A 15 7.80 9.56 12.34
N ARG A 16 8.82 10.42 12.35
CA ARG A 16 9.15 11.22 11.17
C ARG A 16 9.45 10.33 9.96
N GLY A 17 8.78 10.62 8.84
CA GLY A 17 8.96 9.89 7.58
C GLY A 17 8.17 8.59 7.48
N GLU A 18 7.42 8.22 8.52
CA GLU A 18 6.58 7.04 8.51
C GLU A 18 5.13 7.39 8.18
N PRO A 19 4.37 6.47 7.56
CA PRO A 19 2.93 6.65 7.43
C PRO A 19 2.28 6.59 8.81
N GLY A 20 1.19 7.32 9.01
CA GLY A 20 0.51 7.34 10.29
C GLY A 20 -0.99 7.40 10.18
N PHE A 21 -1.64 7.12 11.31
CA PHE A 21 -3.08 7.15 11.50
C PHE A 21 -3.81 6.16 10.57
N VAL A 22 -5.12 6.27 10.46
CA VAL A 22 -5.92 5.44 9.58
C VAL A 22 -5.96 6.07 8.20
N ARG A 23 -5.57 5.31 7.18
CA ARG A 23 -5.59 5.79 5.79
C ARG A 23 -5.73 4.63 4.82
N PRO A 24 -6.16 4.91 3.58
CA PRO A 24 -6.16 3.90 2.54
C PRO A 24 -4.75 3.44 2.21
N ALA A 25 -4.63 2.17 1.85
CA ALA A 25 -3.37 1.58 1.43
C ALA A 25 -3.62 0.47 0.40
N VAL A 26 -2.68 0.29 -0.51
CA VAL A 26 -2.75 -0.75 -1.53
C VAL A 26 -2.03 -2.00 -1.02
N VAL A 27 -2.68 -3.15 -1.08
CA VAL A 27 -2.07 -4.44 -0.73
C VAL A 27 -1.09 -4.83 -1.84
N VAL A 28 0.18 -4.96 -1.48
CA VAL A 28 1.28 -5.26 -2.42
C VAL A 28 1.72 -6.72 -2.33
N THR A 29 1.48 -7.36 -1.19
CA THR A 29 1.78 -8.78 -0.99
C THR A 29 1.09 -9.61 -2.06
N SER A 30 1.81 -10.55 -2.65
CA SER A 30 1.26 -11.41 -3.71
C SER A 30 0.14 -12.30 -3.19
N ASP A 31 -0.81 -12.65 -4.07
CA ASP A 31 -1.90 -13.56 -3.72
C ASP A 31 -1.38 -14.91 -3.24
N ALA A 32 -0.29 -15.39 -3.82
CA ALA A 32 0.31 -16.67 -3.41
C ALA A 32 0.74 -16.64 -1.94
N VAL A 33 1.30 -15.52 -1.49
CA VAL A 33 1.69 -15.35 -0.08
C VAL A 33 0.47 -15.14 0.81
N LEU A 34 -0.51 -14.37 0.34
CA LEU A 34 -1.75 -14.14 1.11
C LEU A 34 -2.50 -15.44 1.39
N GLU A 35 -2.42 -16.43 0.51
CA GLU A 35 -3.05 -17.75 0.70
C GLU A 35 -2.52 -18.48 1.93
N PHE A 36 -1.28 -18.22 2.34
CA PHE A 36 -0.70 -18.82 3.53
C PHE A 36 -1.18 -18.16 4.84
N ARG A 37 -2.04 -17.17 4.74
CA ARG A 37 -2.61 -16.45 5.89
C ARG A 37 -1.54 -15.96 6.87
N GLN A 38 -0.52 -15.32 6.32
CA GLN A 38 0.53 -14.72 7.13
C GLN A 38 -0.06 -13.68 8.08
N PRO A 39 0.51 -13.52 9.30
CA PRO A 39 0.02 -12.53 10.25
C PRO A 39 0.34 -11.10 9.85
N ALA A 40 1.21 -10.91 8.88
CA ALA A 40 1.61 -9.58 8.40
C ALA A 40 1.58 -9.53 6.87
N ILE A 41 1.33 -8.34 6.35
CA ILE A 41 1.29 -8.06 4.92
C ILE A 41 2.05 -6.79 4.63
N VAL A 42 2.45 -6.63 3.37
CA VAL A 42 3.07 -5.39 2.90
C VAL A 42 2.02 -4.57 2.18
N VAL A 43 1.89 -3.33 2.60
CA VAL A 43 0.99 -2.35 1.99
C VAL A 43 1.77 -1.09 1.63
N VAL A 44 1.20 -0.30 0.71
CA VAL A 44 1.72 1.02 0.35
C VAL A 44 0.63 2.04 0.67
N PRO A 45 0.90 3.02 1.54
CA PRO A 45 -0.13 3.99 1.93
C PRO A 45 -0.49 4.92 0.79
N CYS A 46 -1.75 5.38 0.78
CA CYS A 46 -2.22 6.38 -0.14
C CYS A 46 -2.31 7.74 0.55
N ALA A 47 -2.08 8.80 -0.20
CA ALA A 47 -2.23 10.18 0.25
C ALA A 47 -3.05 10.98 -0.76
N THR A 48 -3.81 11.97 -0.27
CA THR A 48 -4.61 12.84 -1.14
C THR A 48 -3.77 13.96 -1.75
N THR A 49 -2.66 14.32 -1.12
CA THR A 49 -1.80 15.41 -1.59
C THR A 49 -0.74 14.86 -2.53
N ARG A 50 -0.76 15.36 -3.77
CA ARG A 50 0.24 15.04 -4.78
C ARG A 50 1.42 15.98 -4.62
N ARG A 51 2.64 15.46 -4.60
CA ARG A 51 3.88 16.22 -4.43
C ARG A 51 4.77 16.24 -5.67
N GLY A 52 4.38 15.49 -6.72
CA GLY A 52 5.17 15.37 -7.94
C GLY A 52 6.37 14.44 -7.81
N TRP A 53 6.38 13.54 -6.84
CA TRP A 53 7.47 12.59 -6.67
C TRP A 53 7.35 11.41 -7.64
N LEU A 54 8.49 10.87 -8.07
CA LEU A 54 8.50 9.69 -8.95
C LEU A 54 7.87 8.46 -8.31
N SER A 55 7.84 8.42 -6.98
CA SER A 55 7.26 7.32 -6.22
C SER A 55 5.73 7.34 -6.18
N GLU A 56 5.10 8.41 -6.64
CA GLU A 56 3.64 8.55 -6.58
C GLU A 56 3.00 7.83 -7.76
N VAL A 57 2.06 6.92 -7.45
CA VAL A 57 1.28 6.22 -8.46
C VAL A 57 -0.19 6.59 -8.27
N ASP A 58 -0.83 7.09 -9.32
CA ASP A 58 -2.21 7.52 -9.27
C ASP A 58 -3.15 6.35 -8.99
N ILE A 59 -4.02 6.53 -8.00
CA ILE A 59 -5.06 5.56 -7.64
C ILE A 59 -6.41 6.26 -7.70
N ALA A 60 -7.23 5.88 -8.66
CA ALA A 60 -8.54 6.49 -8.85
C ALA A 60 -9.38 6.45 -7.57
N GLY A 61 -9.84 7.61 -7.12
CA GLY A 61 -10.68 7.73 -5.92
C GLY A 61 -9.92 7.77 -4.60
N PHE A 62 -8.59 7.54 -4.61
CA PHE A 62 -7.79 7.47 -3.37
C PHE A 62 -6.53 8.34 -3.40
N GLY A 63 -6.38 9.19 -4.40
CA GLY A 63 -5.22 10.07 -4.53
C GLY A 63 -4.03 9.34 -5.15
N VAL A 64 -2.92 9.29 -4.44
CA VAL A 64 -1.69 8.64 -4.93
C VAL A 64 -1.19 7.62 -3.93
N ALA A 65 -0.72 6.48 -4.43
CA ALA A 65 0.01 5.50 -3.63
C ALA A 65 1.47 5.98 -3.50
N GLN A 66 1.98 5.98 -2.28
CA GLN A 66 3.35 6.42 -1.98
C GLN A 66 4.28 5.21 -2.01
N ALA A 67 4.73 4.84 -3.21
CA ALA A 67 5.50 3.60 -3.41
C ALA A 67 6.86 3.59 -2.70
N HIS A 68 7.33 4.75 -2.21
CA HIS A 68 8.56 4.83 -1.41
C HIS A 68 8.35 4.43 0.06
N LEU A 69 7.11 4.12 0.46
CA LEU A 69 6.77 3.75 1.84
C LEU A 69 6.14 2.35 1.94
N PRO A 70 6.75 1.31 1.34
CA PRO A 70 6.22 -0.04 1.57
C PRO A 70 6.33 -0.34 3.06
N THR A 71 5.22 -0.75 3.66
CA THR A 71 5.12 -0.92 5.09
C THR A 71 4.57 -2.30 5.40
N THR A 72 5.28 -3.05 6.24
CA THR A 72 4.79 -4.33 6.74
C THR A 72 3.93 -4.06 7.97
N ILE A 73 2.69 -4.51 7.94
CA ILE A 73 1.75 -4.35 9.04
C ILE A 73 1.12 -5.67 9.42
N SER A 74 0.69 -5.78 10.67
CA SER A 74 -0.17 -6.89 11.09
C SER A 74 -1.51 -6.82 10.36
N VAL A 75 -2.05 -7.95 9.96
CA VAL A 75 -3.39 -8.01 9.36
C VAL A 75 -4.47 -7.45 10.29
N ASP A 76 -4.22 -7.47 11.60
CA ASP A 76 -5.14 -6.92 12.60
C ASP A 76 -5.27 -5.38 12.50
N ARG A 77 -4.33 -4.73 11.83
CA ARG A 77 -4.39 -3.29 11.60
C ARG A 77 -5.22 -2.90 10.38
N VAL A 78 -5.70 -3.87 9.62
CA VAL A 78 -6.66 -3.62 8.54
C VAL A 78 -8.02 -3.39 9.17
N VAL A 79 -8.51 -2.15 9.08
CA VAL A 79 -9.78 -1.74 9.69
C VAL A 79 -10.95 -2.22 8.86
N ASP A 80 -10.88 -2.00 7.55
CA ASP A 80 -11.88 -2.49 6.61
C ASP A 80 -11.32 -2.53 5.19
N THR A 81 -12.07 -3.14 4.29
CA THR A 81 -11.76 -3.14 2.86
C THR A 81 -12.65 -2.13 2.16
N SER A 82 -12.13 -1.43 1.15
CA SER A 82 -12.91 -0.44 0.40
C SER A 82 -13.86 -1.06 -0.60
N GLY A 83 -13.70 -2.35 -0.91
CA GLY A 83 -14.41 -3.00 -2.01
C GLY A 83 -13.85 -2.63 -3.37
N THR A 84 -12.75 -1.91 -3.42
CA THR A 84 -12.10 -1.43 -4.63
C THR A 84 -10.70 -2.02 -4.73
N ASN A 85 -10.24 -2.24 -5.95
CA ASN A 85 -8.84 -2.61 -6.19
C ASN A 85 -8.24 -1.69 -7.26
N VAL A 86 -6.92 -1.61 -7.26
CA VAL A 86 -6.20 -0.89 -8.31
C VAL A 86 -6.04 -1.80 -9.54
N GLY A 87 -5.86 -1.19 -10.71
CA GLY A 87 -5.60 -1.96 -11.91
C GLY A 87 -4.24 -2.65 -11.87
N PRO A 88 -4.02 -3.67 -12.72
CA PRO A 88 -2.74 -4.40 -12.74
C PRO A 88 -1.56 -3.50 -13.14
N VAL A 89 -1.79 -2.48 -13.95
CA VAL A 89 -0.74 -1.53 -14.34
C VAL A 89 -0.27 -0.72 -13.14
N ALA A 90 -1.20 -0.21 -12.33
CA ALA A 90 -0.85 0.55 -11.12
C ALA A 90 -0.08 -0.32 -10.13
N LEU A 91 -0.52 -1.56 -9.90
CA LEU A 91 0.19 -2.48 -9.02
C LEU A 91 1.60 -2.75 -9.53
N GLN A 92 1.76 -2.95 -10.83
CA GLN A 92 3.09 -3.18 -11.41
C GLN A 92 3.99 -1.97 -11.23
N GLN A 93 3.49 -0.77 -11.45
CA GLN A 93 4.25 0.46 -11.25
C GLN A 93 4.73 0.59 -9.80
N ILE A 94 3.84 0.28 -8.84
CA ILE A 94 4.18 0.29 -7.42
C ILE A 94 5.29 -0.73 -7.15
N ARG A 95 5.12 -1.96 -7.62
CA ARG A 95 6.10 -3.04 -7.39
C ARG A 95 7.44 -2.75 -8.03
N GLU A 96 7.47 -2.17 -9.22
CA GLU A 96 8.71 -1.78 -9.88
C GLU A 96 9.46 -0.72 -9.08
N PHE A 97 8.75 0.28 -8.56
CA PHE A 97 9.38 1.29 -7.73
C PHE A 97 9.93 0.69 -6.44
N VAL A 98 9.16 -0.19 -5.78
CA VAL A 98 9.63 -0.88 -4.57
C VAL A 98 10.86 -1.73 -4.86
N ALA A 99 10.88 -2.44 -5.99
CA ALA A 99 12.05 -3.22 -6.40
C ALA A 99 13.28 -2.33 -6.61
N ASP A 100 13.11 -1.19 -7.27
CA ASP A 100 14.19 -0.23 -7.47
C ASP A 100 14.68 0.36 -6.15
N LEU A 101 13.76 0.60 -5.22
CA LEU A 101 14.07 1.15 -3.90
C LEU A 101 15.00 0.23 -3.11
N ILE A 102 14.87 -1.08 -3.28
CA ILE A 102 15.68 -2.09 -2.58
C ILE A 102 16.68 -2.79 -3.50
N GLU A 103 16.86 -2.27 -4.70
CA GLU A 103 17.85 -2.76 -5.69
C GLU A 103 17.66 -4.24 -6.08
N LEU A 104 16.42 -4.63 -6.28
CA LEU A 104 16.13 -5.97 -6.79
C LEU A 104 16.33 -6.05 -8.31
#